data_5ea9f026608c610a796c4ce6a19a0a31
#
_entry.id   5ea9f026608c610a796c4ce6a19a0a31
#
_cell.length_a   1.000
_cell.length_b   1.000
_cell.length_c   1.000
_cell.angle_alpha   90.00
_cell.angle_beta   90.00
_cell.angle_gamma   90.00
#
_symmetry.space_group_name_H-M   'P 1'
#
loop_
_entity.id
_entity.type
_entity.pdbx_description
1 polymer ?
#
loop_
_entity_poly.entity_id
_entity_poly.type
_entity_poly.pdbx_seq_one_letter_code
_entity_poly.pdbx_strand_id
1 'polypeptide(L)'
;PAYIILTDASLRDMCIKLPKTQTELLNISGVGKSKQERYGRYFVAEIQKYLKENPDAASGYKYIPEGYLQKQNSVGGQSTKEYIIAHAGELSGKEQDMTLSEVCDSIFYQLGTDGDIRSIKLAIKEWLIGENYLAKDGANGRGFLETTILSPEAGIIEREKISQLGNSYKTILFPKQAQEFIFENIEEILSKDVQN
;
A
#
# COMPACT_ATOMS: atom_id res chain seq x y z
N PRO A 1 14.08 13.10 3.76
CA PRO A 1 12.73 12.91 3.23
C PRO A 1 11.80 12.35 4.30
N ALA A 2 10.52 12.78 4.31
CA ALA A 2 9.54 12.43 5.36
C ALA A 2 9.32 10.90 5.49
N TYR A 3 9.40 10.15 4.39
CA TYR A 3 9.25 8.70 4.39
C TYR A 3 10.35 7.93 5.16
N ILE A 4 11.47 8.59 5.48
CA ILE A 4 12.49 8.00 6.34
C ILE A 4 12.02 7.96 7.80
N ILE A 5 11.15 8.89 8.19
CA ILE A 5 10.63 9.02 9.55
C ILE A 5 9.36 8.18 9.73
N LEU A 6 8.39 8.38 8.86
CA LEU A 6 7.09 7.70 8.88
C LEU A 6 6.72 7.21 7.49
N THR A 7 6.09 6.05 7.43
CA THR A 7 5.49 5.54 6.20
C THR A 7 4.20 6.29 5.89
N ASP A 8 3.77 6.27 4.63
CA ASP A 8 2.48 6.86 4.24
C ASP A 8 1.31 6.23 4.99
N ALA A 9 1.37 4.93 5.27
CA ALA A 9 0.38 4.25 6.10
C ALA A 9 0.33 4.82 7.53
N SER A 10 1.49 5.10 8.14
CA SER A 10 1.55 5.74 9.45
C SER A 10 0.99 7.16 9.44
N LEU A 11 1.26 7.93 8.38
CA LEU A 11 0.75 9.28 8.23
C LEU A 11 -0.77 9.29 8.03
N ARG A 12 -1.30 8.37 7.22
CA ARG A 12 -2.76 8.20 7.05
C ARG A 12 -3.45 7.82 8.35
N ASP A 13 -2.92 6.83 9.07
CA ASP A 13 -3.46 6.42 10.37
C ASP A 13 -3.43 7.58 11.39
N MET A 14 -2.37 8.39 11.35
CA MET A 14 -2.25 9.59 12.18
C MET A 14 -3.29 10.67 11.81
N CYS A 15 -3.56 10.87 10.53
CA CYS A 15 -4.61 11.79 10.06
C CYS A 15 -6.01 11.33 10.46
N ILE A 16 -6.25 10.02 10.51
CA ILE A 16 -7.53 9.44 10.92
C ILE A 16 -7.72 9.55 12.43
N LYS A 17 -6.72 9.14 13.20
CA LYS A 17 -6.81 9.03 14.67
C LYS A 17 -6.55 10.35 15.39
N LEU A 18 -5.89 11.32 14.74
CA LEU A 18 -5.55 12.65 15.26
C LEU A 18 -5.04 12.59 16.73
N PRO A 19 -3.94 11.87 17.00
CA PRO A 19 -3.45 11.67 18.36
C PRO A 19 -3.08 13.00 19.02
N LYS A 20 -3.69 13.29 20.19
CA LYS A 20 -3.51 14.55 20.93
C LYS A 20 -2.43 14.46 22.01
N THR A 21 -1.97 13.26 22.28
CA THR A 21 -0.94 12.98 23.29
C THR A 21 0.14 12.07 22.75
N GLN A 22 1.30 12.07 23.38
CA GLN A 22 2.39 11.15 23.01
C GLN A 22 2.03 9.67 23.25
N THR A 23 1.17 9.41 24.22
CA THR A 23 0.66 8.06 24.49
C THR A 23 -0.27 7.58 23.38
N GLU A 24 -1.18 8.44 22.91
CA GLU A 24 -2.06 8.14 21.78
C GLU A 24 -1.27 7.92 20.48
N LEU A 25 -0.15 8.61 20.31
CA LEU A 25 0.72 8.45 19.14
C LEU A 25 1.32 7.04 19.04
N LEU A 26 1.51 6.32 20.16
CA LEU A 26 1.95 4.93 20.14
C LEU A 26 0.90 3.95 19.56
N ASN A 27 -0.37 4.37 19.46
CA ASN A 27 -1.43 3.58 18.85
C ASN A 27 -1.47 3.76 17.31
N ILE A 28 -0.56 4.57 16.75
CA ILE A 28 -0.43 4.75 15.31
C ILE A 28 0.42 3.62 14.73
N SER A 29 -0.08 3.01 13.68
CA SER A 29 0.63 1.94 12.97
C SER A 29 2.03 2.40 12.51
N GLY A 30 3.06 1.62 12.82
CA GLY A 30 4.45 1.95 12.45
C GLY A 30 5.13 3.03 13.30
N VAL A 31 4.49 3.50 14.38
CA VAL A 31 5.08 4.39 15.38
C VAL A 31 5.42 3.60 16.64
N GLY A 32 6.69 3.21 16.77
CA GLY A 32 7.23 2.59 17.98
C GLY A 32 7.83 3.63 18.95
N LYS A 33 8.20 3.19 20.16
CA LYS A 33 8.79 4.05 21.22
C LYS A 33 9.92 4.94 20.72
N SER A 34 10.85 4.40 19.94
CA SER A 34 12.00 5.17 19.42
C SER A 34 11.59 6.34 18.51
N LYS A 35 10.57 6.15 17.65
CA LYS A 35 10.04 7.22 16.81
C LYS A 35 9.22 8.22 17.63
N GLN A 36 8.46 7.73 18.58
CA GLN A 36 7.67 8.56 19.49
C GLN A 36 8.60 9.47 20.35
N GLU A 37 9.68 8.95 20.90
CA GLU A 37 10.64 9.74 21.70
C GLU A 37 11.34 10.82 20.86
N ARG A 38 11.71 10.50 19.61
CA ARG A 38 12.44 11.43 18.73
C ARG A 38 11.55 12.49 18.11
N TYR A 39 10.37 12.11 17.66
CA TYR A 39 9.53 12.94 16.80
C TYR A 39 8.14 13.21 17.37
N GLY A 40 7.69 12.43 18.38
CA GLY A 40 6.32 12.47 18.87
C GLY A 40 5.85 13.85 19.31
N ARG A 41 6.70 14.61 19.98
CA ARG A 41 6.37 15.99 20.42
C ARG A 41 6.02 16.91 19.27
N TYR A 42 6.71 16.76 18.13
CA TYR A 42 6.47 17.63 16.96
C TYR A 42 5.16 17.28 16.28
N PHE A 43 4.88 15.98 16.08
CA PHE A 43 3.63 15.54 15.49
C PHE A 43 2.42 15.90 16.35
N VAL A 44 2.49 15.64 17.64
CA VAL A 44 1.41 15.99 18.58
C VAL A 44 1.17 17.51 18.60
N ALA A 45 2.23 18.30 18.63
CA ALA A 45 2.10 19.76 18.63
C ALA A 45 1.43 20.27 17.34
N GLU A 46 1.80 19.72 16.16
CA GLU A 46 1.21 20.12 14.88
C GLU A 46 -0.26 19.69 14.76
N ILE A 47 -0.59 18.48 15.24
CA ILE A 47 -1.98 17.99 15.29
C ILE A 47 -2.82 18.86 16.24
N GLN A 48 -2.30 19.21 17.41
CA GLN A 48 -3.00 20.08 18.34
C GLN A 48 -3.22 21.50 17.78
N LYS A 49 -2.24 22.03 17.04
CA LYS A 49 -2.36 23.30 16.35
C LYS A 49 -3.46 23.23 15.28
N TYR A 50 -3.42 22.20 14.42
CA TYR A 50 -4.44 21.95 13.41
C TYR A 50 -5.85 21.86 13.99
N LEU A 51 -6.02 21.15 15.11
CA LEU A 51 -7.32 21.00 15.78
C LEU A 51 -7.81 22.30 16.41
N LYS A 52 -6.92 23.22 16.81
CA LYS A 52 -7.32 24.56 17.27
C LYS A 52 -7.79 25.45 16.13
N GLU A 53 -7.13 25.35 14.97
CA GLU A 53 -7.48 26.10 13.77
C GLU A 53 -8.73 25.53 13.06
N ASN A 54 -9.02 24.22 13.29
CA ASN A 54 -10.14 23.49 12.68
C ASN A 54 -10.94 22.74 13.75
N PRO A 55 -11.77 23.42 14.57
CA PRO A 55 -12.51 22.80 15.67
C PRO A 55 -13.42 21.65 15.21
N ASP A 56 -13.98 21.74 14.01
CA ASP A 56 -14.86 20.73 13.42
C ASP A 56 -14.10 19.44 13.04
N ALA A 57 -12.79 19.52 12.83
CA ALA A 57 -11.97 18.35 12.58
C ALA A 57 -11.81 17.46 13.82
N ALA A 58 -12.04 17.99 15.03
CA ALA A 58 -12.02 17.24 16.28
C ALA A 58 -13.18 16.24 16.40
N SER A 59 -14.25 16.39 15.62
CA SER A 59 -15.41 15.48 15.56
C SER A 59 -15.19 14.28 14.62
N GLY A 60 -13.96 14.02 14.19
CA GLY A 60 -13.57 13.00 13.24
C GLY A 60 -13.42 13.57 11.84
N TYR A 61 -12.32 13.21 11.20
CA TYR A 61 -12.04 13.63 9.83
C TYR A 61 -13.19 13.17 8.92
N LYS A 62 -13.99 14.11 8.44
CA LYS A 62 -15.18 13.86 7.61
C LYS A 62 -14.87 13.25 6.24
N TYR A 63 -13.59 13.08 5.91
CA TYR A 63 -13.11 12.37 4.75
C TYR A 63 -12.46 11.03 5.13
N ILE A 64 -13.19 10.26 5.88
CA ILE A 64 -13.03 8.82 5.86
C ILE A 64 -13.98 8.38 4.75
N PRO A 65 -13.50 7.76 3.66
CA PRO A 65 -14.41 7.13 2.71
C PRO A 65 -15.42 6.30 3.51
N GLU A 66 -16.71 6.42 3.22
CA GLU A 66 -17.78 5.79 4.04
C GLU A 66 -17.56 4.30 4.33
N GLY A 67 -16.69 3.62 3.56
CA GLY A 67 -16.26 2.25 3.81
C GLY A 67 -15.16 2.06 4.87
N TYR A 68 -14.40 3.10 5.24
CA TYR A 68 -13.23 2.93 6.11
C TYR A 68 -13.58 2.78 7.60
N LEU A 69 -14.64 3.44 8.06
CA LEU A 69 -15.10 3.35 9.45
C LEU A 69 -15.99 2.13 9.74
N GLN A 70 -16.64 1.57 8.72
CA GLN A 70 -17.51 0.41 8.90
C GLN A 70 -16.72 -0.90 9.12
N LYS A 71 -15.40 -0.91 8.93
CA LYS A 71 -14.57 -2.12 8.94
C LYS A 71 -13.60 -2.27 10.11
N GLN A 72 -13.61 -1.40 11.11
CA GLN A 72 -12.97 -1.69 12.39
C GLN A 72 -13.75 -2.72 13.24
N ASN A 73 -14.97 -3.04 12.84
CA ASN A 73 -15.67 -4.21 13.34
C ASN A 73 -15.38 -5.34 12.34
N SER A 74 -14.40 -6.18 12.68
CA SER A 74 -14.18 -7.48 12.06
C SER A 74 -15.55 -8.16 11.83
N VAL A 75 -16.07 -8.05 10.60
CA VAL A 75 -17.20 -8.86 10.18
C VAL A 75 -16.69 -10.27 10.09
N GLY A 76 -16.98 -11.03 11.12
CA GLY A 76 -16.93 -12.48 11.18
C GLY A 76 -15.94 -13.20 10.28
N GLY A 77 -14.68 -13.36 10.70
CA GLY A 77 -13.85 -14.48 10.24
C GLY A 77 -13.35 -14.47 8.79
N GLN A 78 -13.72 -13.51 7.97
CA GLN A 78 -13.29 -13.46 6.56
C GLN A 78 -11.87 -12.87 6.47
N SER A 79 -10.98 -13.57 5.77
CA SER A 79 -9.61 -13.10 5.58
C SER A 79 -9.57 -11.88 4.62
N THR A 80 -8.52 -11.06 4.72
CA THR A 80 -8.31 -9.92 3.78
C THR A 80 -8.34 -10.38 2.32
N LYS A 81 -7.81 -11.56 2.02
CA LYS A 81 -7.82 -12.15 0.68
C LYS A 81 -9.23 -12.44 0.18
N GLU A 82 -10.04 -13.14 0.99
CA GLU A 82 -11.44 -13.45 0.66
C GLU A 82 -12.25 -12.18 0.45
N TYR A 83 -12.00 -11.15 1.26
CA TYR A 83 -12.66 -9.87 1.09
C TYR A 83 -12.31 -9.21 -0.25
N ILE A 84 -11.02 -9.16 -0.63
CA ILE A 84 -10.57 -8.60 -1.90
C ILE A 84 -11.17 -9.39 -3.07
N ILE A 85 -11.18 -10.73 -3.00
CA ILE A 85 -11.79 -11.59 -4.03
C ILE A 85 -13.28 -11.26 -4.20
N ALA A 86 -14.03 -11.17 -3.10
CA ALA A 86 -15.46 -10.89 -3.15
C ALA A 86 -15.80 -9.52 -3.75
N HIS A 87 -14.88 -8.55 -3.72
CA HIS A 87 -15.07 -7.18 -4.21
C HIS A 87 -14.17 -6.85 -5.40
N ALA A 88 -13.61 -7.86 -6.06
CA ALA A 88 -12.69 -7.67 -7.18
C ALA A 88 -13.29 -6.83 -8.33
N GLY A 89 -14.59 -6.97 -8.58
CA GLY A 89 -15.31 -6.21 -9.60
C GLY A 89 -15.43 -4.69 -9.34
N GLU A 90 -15.08 -4.23 -8.14
CA GLU A 90 -15.05 -2.80 -7.79
C GLU A 90 -13.69 -2.15 -8.12
N LEU A 91 -12.67 -2.96 -8.42
CA LEU A 91 -11.33 -2.47 -8.74
C LEU A 91 -11.24 -1.90 -10.15
N SER A 92 -10.55 -0.79 -10.30
CA SER A 92 -10.31 -0.13 -11.58
C SER A 92 -8.90 0.42 -11.70
N GLY A 93 -8.31 0.29 -12.88
CA GLY A 93 -6.99 0.85 -13.18
C GLY A 93 -7.01 2.38 -13.17
N LYS A 94 -5.93 2.98 -12.68
CA LYS A 94 -5.71 4.44 -12.69
C LYS A 94 -4.81 4.82 -13.85
N GLU A 95 -5.00 6.01 -14.40
CA GLU A 95 -4.19 6.53 -15.53
C GLU A 95 -2.71 6.76 -15.18
N GLN A 96 -2.35 6.67 -13.91
CA GLN A 96 -0.99 6.84 -13.43
C GLN A 96 -0.21 5.53 -13.48
N ASP A 97 1.03 5.57 -13.98
CA ASP A 97 1.98 4.46 -13.87
C ASP A 97 2.33 4.22 -12.40
N MET A 98 2.10 3.02 -11.90
CA MET A 98 2.29 2.64 -10.49
C MET A 98 3.40 1.61 -10.33
N THR A 99 4.10 1.65 -9.21
CA THR A 99 4.91 0.52 -8.73
C THR A 99 3.97 -0.56 -8.15
N LEU A 100 4.46 -1.79 -7.98
CA LEU A 100 3.66 -2.86 -7.37
C LEU A 100 3.16 -2.50 -5.97
N SER A 101 3.92 -1.73 -5.21
CA SER A 101 3.49 -1.25 -3.89
C SER A 101 2.29 -0.31 -4.01
N GLU A 102 2.34 0.63 -4.94
CA GLU A 102 1.26 1.58 -5.19
C GLU A 102 0.00 0.89 -5.75
N VAL A 103 0.15 -0.17 -6.55
CA VAL A 103 -0.98 -1.01 -6.98
C VAL A 103 -1.65 -1.68 -5.79
N CYS A 104 -0.88 -2.26 -4.87
CA CYS A 104 -1.43 -2.84 -3.64
C CYS A 104 -2.11 -1.79 -2.76
N ASP A 105 -1.47 -0.62 -2.56
CA ASP A 105 -2.09 0.50 -1.84
C ASP A 105 -3.41 0.94 -2.49
N SER A 106 -3.48 0.95 -3.83
CA SER A 106 -4.68 1.28 -4.59
C SER A 106 -5.82 0.27 -4.37
N ILE A 107 -5.52 -1.03 -4.30
CA ILE A 107 -6.51 -2.08 -3.98
C ILE A 107 -7.14 -1.79 -2.61
N PHE A 108 -6.33 -1.61 -1.59
CA PHE A 108 -6.81 -1.33 -0.24
C PHE A 108 -7.61 -0.03 -0.16
N TYR A 109 -7.13 1.01 -0.86
CA TYR A 109 -7.84 2.29 -0.92
C TYR A 109 -9.20 2.19 -1.61
N GLN A 110 -9.29 1.52 -2.77
CA GLN A 110 -10.53 1.39 -3.54
C GLN A 110 -11.58 0.57 -2.80
N LEU A 111 -11.16 -0.49 -2.12
CA LEU A 111 -12.07 -1.36 -1.36
C LEU A 111 -12.34 -0.85 0.07
N GLY A 112 -11.69 0.25 0.48
CA GLY A 112 -11.83 0.80 1.83
C GLY A 112 -11.51 -0.23 2.92
N THR A 113 -10.57 -1.15 2.68
CA THR A 113 -10.17 -2.18 3.62
C THR A 113 -8.76 -1.93 4.15
N ASP A 114 -8.45 -2.53 5.28
CA ASP A 114 -7.10 -2.64 5.83
C ASP A 114 -6.73 -4.11 5.98
N GLY A 115 -5.46 -4.39 6.16
CA GLY A 115 -4.99 -5.75 6.35
C GLY A 115 -3.51 -5.91 6.00
N ASP A 116 -3.10 -7.16 5.81
CA ASP A 116 -1.71 -7.45 5.50
C ASP A 116 -1.39 -7.21 4.01
N ILE A 117 -1.09 -5.94 3.69
CA ILE A 117 -0.68 -5.53 2.35
C ILE A 117 0.58 -6.27 1.85
N ARG A 118 1.42 -6.77 2.78
CA ARG A 118 2.64 -7.49 2.41
C ARG A 118 2.32 -8.86 1.83
N SER A 119 1.33 -9.56 2.40
CA SER A 119 0.88 -10.85 1.88
C SER A 119 0.25 -10.71 0.50
N ILE A 120 -0.56 -9.68 0.28
CA ILE A 120 -1.15 -9.40 -1.03
C ILE A 120 -0.08 -9.06 -2.07
N LYS A 121 0.87 -8.19 -1.71
CA LYS A 121 1.99 -7.84 -2.58
C LYS A 121 2.85 -9.06 -2.92
N LEU A 122 3.09 -9.95 -1.95
CA LEU A 122 3.83 -11.18 -2.17
C LEU A 122 3.09 -12.11 -3.12
N ALA A 123 1.78 -12.30 -2.91
CA ALA A 123 0.96 -13.15 -3.76
C ALA A 123 0.98 -12.66 -5.22
N ILE A 124 0.75 -11.37 -5.46
CA ILE A 124 0.81 -10.79 -6.81
C ILE A 124 2.20 -10.98 -7.42
N LYS A 125 3.26 -10.70 -6.66
CA LYS A 125 4.64 -10.83 -7.12
C LYS A 125 4.97 -12.28 -7.53
N GLU A 126 4.68 -13.25 -6.68
CA GLU A 126 5.00 -14.65 -6.94
C GLU A 126 4.13 -15.21 -8.09
N TRP A 127 2.89 -14.75 -8.24
CA TRP A 127 2.06 -15.10 -9.39
C TRP A 127 2.66 -14.54 -10.70
N LEU A 128 3.06 -13.27 -10.74
CA LEU A 128 3.68 -12.66 -11.92
C LEU A 128 4.98 -13.36 -12.32
N ILE A 129 5.74 -13.87 -11.34
CA ILE A 129 6.95 -14.67 -11.58
C ILE A 129 6.57 -16.06 -12.09
N GLY A 130 5.59 -16.71 -11.49
CA GLY A 130 5.11 -18.04 -11.87
C GLY A 130 4.57 -18.09 -13.30
N GLU A 131 3.87 -17.04 -13.72
CA GLU A 131 3.34 -16.89 -15.08
C GLU A 131 4.37 -16.29 -16.07
N ASN A 132 5.64 -16.12 -15.65
CA ASN A 132 6.74 -15.56 -16.44
C ASN A 132 6.54 -14.12 -16.94
N TYR A 133 5.69 -13.31 -16.31
CA TYR A 133 5.60 -11.87 -16.57
C TYR A 133 6.73 -11.09 -15.90
N LEU A 134 7.32 -11.62 -14.82
CA LEU A 134 8.51 -11.08 -14.17
C LEU A 134 9.52 -12.20 -13.90
N ALA A 135 10.78 -11.85 -13.81
CA ALA A 135 11.85 -12.76 -13.41
C ALA A 135 12.60 -12.22 -12.20
N LYS A 136 13.24 -13.11 -11.42
CA LYS A 136 14.19 -12.72 -10.38
C LYS A 136 15.58 -12.59 -11.02
N ASP A 137 16.26 -11.45 -10.85
CA ASP A 137 17.65 -11.29 -11.26
C ASP A 137 18.53 -12.30 -10.53
N GLY A 138 19.05 -13.27 -11.29
CA GLY A 138 19.93 -14.32 -10.77
C GLY A 138 21.38 -13.89 -10.58
N ALA A 139 21.81 -12.76 -11.15
CA ALA A 139 23.22 -12.40 -11.25
C ALA A 139 23.82 -11.86 -9.94
N ASN A 140 23.02 -11.26 -9.05
CA ASN A 140 23.52 -10.57 -7.86
C ASN A 140 22.96 -11.07 -6.52
N GLY A 141 22.16 -12.12 -6.49
CA GLY A 141 21.62 -12.73 -5.25
C GLY A 141 20.73 -11.81 -4.40
N ARG A 142 20.42 -10.59 -4.87
CA ARG A 142 19.63 -9.60 -4.14
C ARG A 142 18.15 -9.64 -4.48
N GLY A 143 17.72 -10.52 -5.40
CA GLY A 143 16.31 -10.75 -5.71
C GLY A 143 15.59 -9.54 -6.33
N PHE A 144 16.28 -8.73 -7.13
CA PHE A 144 15.64 -7.70 -7.94
C PHE A 144 14.73 -8.36 -8.98
N LEU A 145 13.64 -7.70 -9.31
CA LEU A 145 12.73 -8.12 -10.35
C LEU A 145 13.15 -7.50 -11.68
N GLU A 146 13.01 -8.27 -12.73
CA GLU A 146 13.23 -7.86 -14.11
C GLU A 146 12.01 -8.18 -14.96
N THR A 147 11.80 -7.41 -16.01
CA THR A 147 10.78 -7.71 -17.02
C THR A 147 11.23 -8.89 -17.88
N THR A 148 10.26 -9.62 -18.41
CA THR A 148 10.47 -10.73 -19.34
C THR A 148 9.92 -10.37 -20.73
N ILE A 149 10.04 -11.28 -21.68
CA ILE A 149 9.44 -11.13 -23.01
C ILE A 149 7.89 -11.06 -22.97
N LEU A 150 7.27 -11.60 -21.91
CA LEU A 150 5.81 -11.59 -21.72
C LEU A 150 5.30 -10.35 -20.98
N SER A 151 6.18 -9.58 -20.33
CA SER A 151 5.77 -8.37 -19.59
C SER A 151 4.92 -7.40 -20.41
N PRO A 152 5.23 -7.12 -21.70
CA PRO A 152 4.42 -6.22 -22.52
C PRO A 152 3.00 -6.72 -22.78
N GLU A 153 2.76 -8.04 -22.82
CA GLU A 153 1.42 -8.62 -22.99
C GLU A 153 0.51 -8.27 -21.81
N ALA A 154 1.08 -8.25 -20.59
CA ALA A 154 0.39 -7.80 -19.40
C ALA A 154 0.40 -6.25 -19.24
N GLY A 155 0.97 -5.51 -20.18
CA GLY A 155 1.11 -4.05 -20.08
C GLY A 155 2.17 -3.58 -19.08
N ILE A 156 3.02 -4.46 -18.57
CA ILE A 156 4.08 -4.14 -17.61
C ILE A 156 5.25 -3.51 -18.35
N ILE A 157 5.77 -2.40 -17.84
CA ILE A 157 6.88 -1.66 -18.43
C ILE A 157 8.04 -1.52 -17.45
N GLU A 158 9.23 -1.34 -18.00
CA GLU A 158 10.43 -0.98 -17.25
C GLU A 158 10.85 0.43 -17.61
N ARG A 159 11.19 1.23 -16.60
CA ARG A 159 11.70 2.58 -16.81
C ARG A 159 12.98 2.80 -16.02
N GLU A 160 13.96 3.37 -16.67
CA GLU A 160 15.20 3.80 -16.01
C GLU A 160 14.95 5.08 -15.21
N LYS A 161 15.43 5.11 -13.97
CA LYS A 161 15.40 6.27 -13.07
C LYS A 161 16.80 6.59 -12.58
N ILE A 162 17.05 7.85 -12.29
CA ILE A 162 18.31 8.31 -11.71
C ILE A 162 18.06 8.64 -10.23
N SER A 163 18.86 8.04 -9.34
CA SER A 163 18.81 8.33 -7.91
C SER A 163 19.36 9.74 -7.61
N GLN A 164 19.09 10.27 -6.42
CA GLN A 164 19.65 11.54 -5.96
C GLN A 164 21.19 11.56 -5.94
N LEU A 165 21.81 10.39 -5.90
CA LEU A 165 23.28 10.20 -5.96
C LEU A 165 23.82 10.05 -7.39
N GLY A 166 22.96 10.22 -8.42
CA GLY A 166 23.33 10.10 -9.83
C GLY A 166 23.42 8.66 -10.36
N ASN A 167 23.10 7.66 -9.55
CA ASN A 167 23.12 6.26 -9.99
C ASN A 167 21.83 5.93 -10.76
N SER A 168 21.98 5.32 -11.93
CA SER A 168 20.86 4.78 -12.69
C SER A 168 20.35 3.48 -12.05
N TYR A 169 19.03 3.30 -12.02
CA TYR A 169 18.36 2.06 -11.62
C TYR A 169 17.07 1.86 -12.41
N LYS A 170 16.72 0.60 -12.62
CA LYS A 170 15.51 0.21 -13.31
C LYS A 170 14.36 0.07 -12.33
N THR A 171 13.18 0.52 -12.75
CA THR A 171 11.93 0.41 -11.97
C THR A 171 10.86 -0.22 -12.84
N ILE A 172 10.23 -1.28 -12.35
CA ILE A 172 9.07 -1.90 -12.98
C ILE A 172 7.85 -1.08 -12.62
N LEU A 173 7.07 -0.72 -13.63
CA LEU A 173 5.87 0.08 -13.52
C LEU A 173 4.68 -0.68 -14.13
N PHE A 174 3.53 -0.41 -13.54
CA PHE A 174 2.23 -0.96 -13.90
C PHE A 174 1.33 0.19 -14.37
N PRO A 175 1.33 0.52 -15.68
CA PRO A 175 0.34 1.41 -16.27
C PRO A 175 -1.08 0.87 -16.07
N LYS A 176 -2.09 1.65 -16.40
CA LYS A 176 -3.50 1.28 -16.25
C LYS A 176 -3.81 -0.14 -16.77
N GLN A 177 -3.34 -0.48 -17.97
CA GLN A 177 -3.53 -1.82 -18.53
C GLN A 177 -2.97 -2.93 -17.64
N ALA A 178 -1.77 -2.75 -17.08
CA ALA A 178 -1.15 -3.74 -16.19
C ALA A 178 -1.86 -3.82 -14.83
N GLN A 179 -2.39 -2.71 -14.34
CA GLN A 179 -3.22 -2.69 -13.14
C GLN A 179 -4.52 -3.48 -13.38
N GLU A 180 -5.22 -3.22 -14.47
CA GLU A 180 -6.43 -3.93 -14.85
C GLU A 180 -6.17 -5.42 -15.04
N PHE A 181 -5.07 -5.79 -15.70
CA PHE A 181 -4.65 -7.18 -15.85
C PHE A 181 -4.48 -7.89 -14.49
N ILE A 182 -3.87 -7.24 -13.49
CA ILE A 182 -3.77 -7.79 -12.14
C ILE A 182 -5.16 -7.93 -11.51
N PHE A 183 -6.03 -6.93 -11.66
CA PHE A 183 -7.37 -6.95 -11.05
C PHE A 183 -8.29 -8.01 -11.66
N GLU A 184 -8.21 -8.23 -12.97
CA GLU A 184 -8.94 -9.31 -13.66
C GLU A 184 -8.50 -10.70 -13.18
N ASN A 185 -7.24 -10.86 -12.78
CA ASN A 185 -6.70 -12.13 -12.30
C ASN A 185 -6.62 -12.21 -10.76
N ILE A 186 -7.16 -11.26 -10.02
CA ILE A 186 -6.96 -11.14 -8.57
C ILE A 186 -7.48 -12.36 -7.78
N GLU A 187 -8.57 -12.96 -8.24
CA GLU A 187 -9.13 -14.17 -7.65
C GLU A 187 -8.14 -15.34 -7.78
N GLU A 188 -7.59 -15.58 -8.96
CA GLU A 188 -6.58 -16.61 -9.20
C GLU A 188 -5.32 -16.36 -8.36
N ILE A 189 -4.84 -15.12 -8.37
CA ILE A 189 -3.65 -14.68 -7.64
C ILE A 189 -3.78 -15.00 -6.14
N LEU A 190 -4.90 -14.66 -5.53
CA LEU A 190 -5.08 -14.77 -4.10
C LEU A 190 -5.54 -16.17 -3.65
N SER A 191 -6.08 -16.98 -4.55
CA SER A 191 -6.50 -18.36 -4.27
C SER A 191 -5.34 -19.34 -4.30
N LYS A 192 -4.27 -19.10 -5.06
CA LYS A 192 -3.12 -20.02 -5.18
C LYS A 192 -2.32 -20.19 -3.87
N ASP A 193 -2.45 -19.29 -2.92
CA ASP A 193 -1.69 -19.28 -1.66
C ASP A 193 -2.28 -20.19 -0.55
N VAL A 194 -3.36 -20.93 -0.84
CA VAL A 194 -4.06 -21.79 0.13
C VAL A 194 -3.46 -23.21 0.17
N GLN A 195 -2.46 -23.53 -0.66
CA GLN A 195 -1.95 -24.90 -0.84
C GLN A 195 -0.50 -25.14 -0.34
N ASN A 196 0.05 -24.27 0.52
CA ASN A 196 1.35 -24.55 1.18
C ASN A 196 1.23 -24.54 2.70
#